data_4b6702668f35f7ca7adfecfa045fa8f7
#
_entry.id   4b6702668f35f7ca7adfecfa045fa8f7
#
_cell.length_a   1.000
_cell.length_b   1.000
_cell.length_c   1.000
_cell.angle_alpha   90.00
_cell.angle_beta   90.00
_cell.angle_gamma   90.00
#
_symmetry.space_group_name_H-M   'P 1'
#
loop_
_entity.id
_entity.type
_entity.pdbx_description
1 polymer ?
#
loop_
_entity_poly.entity_id
_entity_poly.type
_entity_poly.pdbx_seq_one_letter_code
_entity_poly.pdbx_strand_id
1 'polypeptide(L)'
;MFADIEIAENGDIYASKGNYFTAGDILKSTKNGTSWASVLPSGAGTIRRVELACAPSDSNIVYAVAGNTSNNIAWMKKSTDAGSSWSNLSIPRYLNDTTVHFTRGQAWYDLILAVHPTNPAIVIAGGIDLHKTTDSGNTFYTS
;
A
#
# COMPACT_ATOMS: atom_id res chain seq x y z
N MET A 1 10.25 -9.30 -10.36
CA MET A 1 10.10 -9.86 -8.98
C MET A 1 8.81 -9.33 -8.42
N PHE A 2 7.98 -10.19 -7.85
CA PHE A 2 6.78 -9.81 -7.11
C PHE A 2 7.18 -9.49 -5.67
N ALA A 3 6.52 -8.50 -5.07
CA ALA A 3 6.82 -8.03 -3.72
C ALA A 3 5.71 -8.48 -2.74
N ASP A 4 4.46 -8.48 -3.20
CA ASP A 4 3.32 -8.79 -2.37
C ASP A 4 2.17 -9.37 -3.19
N ILE A 5 1.26 -10.11 -2.55
CA ILE A 5 0.05 -10.68 -3.15
C ILE A 5 -1.08 -10.67 -2.12
N GLU A 6 -2.24 -10.13 -2.53
CA GLU A 6 -3.43 -10.03 -1.71
C GLU A 6 -4.65 -10.61 -2.43
N ILE A 7 -5.55 -11.23 -1.69
CA ILE A 7 -6.82 -11.76 -2.21
C ILE A 7 -7.97 -11.02 -1.52
N ALA A 8 -8.77 -10.32 -2.30
CA ALA A 8 -9.97 -9.67 -1.81
C ALA A 8 -11.07 -10.70 -1.51
N GLU A 9 -12.03 -10.33 -0.66
CA GLU A 9 -13.13 -11.20 -0.22
C GLU A 9 -13.96 -11.76 -1.40
N ASN A 10 -14.10 -11.00 -2.49
CA ASN A 10 -14.78 -11.43 -3.70
C ASN A 10 -13.95 -12.38 -4.60
N GLY A 11 -12.72 -12.69 -4.23
CA GLY A 11 -11.80 -13.55 -4.98
C GLY A 11 -10.95 -12.82 -6.03
N ASP A 12 -11.03 -11.49 -6.16
CA ASP A 12 -10.07 -10.74 -6.98
C ASP A 12 -8.68 -10.81 -6.34
N ILE A 13 -7.65 -10.95 -7.19
CA ILE A 13 -6.27 -11.09 -6.75
C ILE A 13 -5.51 -9.83 -7.14
N TYR A 14 -4.80 -9.26 -6.19
CA TYR A 14 -3.89 -8.16 -6.42
C TYR A 14 -2.46 -8.64 -6.20
N ALA A 15 -1.56 -8.25 -7.08
CA ALA A 15 -0.14 -8.53 -6.93
C ALA A 15 0.68 -7.28 -7.21
N SER A 16 1.61 -6.99 -6.34
CA SER A 16 2.57 -5.93 -6.59
C SER A 16 3.87 -6.52 -7.15
N LYS A 17 4.49 -5.81 -8.06
CA LYS A 17 5.86 -6.07 -8.50
C LYS A 17 6.74 -4.86 -8.23
N GLY A 18 8.02 -5.09 -8.18
CA GLY A 18 9.02 -4.08 -7.92
C GLY A 18 9.92 -4.49 -6.76
N ASN A 19 11.12 -3.96 -6.77
CA ASN A 19 12.12 -4.14 -5.72
C ASN A 19 13.14 -3.01 -5.80
N TYR A 20 14.26 -3.16 -5.08
CA TYR A 20 15.34 -2.18 -5.10
C TYR A 20 15.83 -1.80 -6.51
N PHE A 21 15.79 -2.74 -7.48
CA PHE A 21 16.34 -2.56 -8.83
C PHE A 21 15.30 -2.38 -9.93
N THR A 22 14.05 -2.80 -9.70
CA THR A 22 13.00 -2.82 -10.74
C THR A 22 11.85 -1.89 -10.39
N ALA A 23 11.26 -1.27 -11.41
CA ALA A 23 10.09 -0.41 -11.25
C ALA A 23 8.91 -1.17 -10.65
N GLY A 24 8.17 -0.48 -9.79
CA GLY A 24 6.96 -0.98 -9.16
C GLY A 24 5.74 -0.92 -10.09
N ASP A 25 4.79 -1.80 -9.84
CA ASP A 25 3.48 -1.83 -10.49
C ASP A 25 2.47 -2.53 -9.57
N ILE A 26 1.19 -2.30 -9.78
CA ILE A 26 0.09 -3.03 -9.15
C ILE A 26 -0.70 -3.73 -10.24
N LEU A 27 -0.82 -5.04 -10.14
CA LEU A 27 -1.56 -5.87 -11.08
C LEU A 27 -2.80 -6.42 -10.41
N LYS A 28 -3.89 -6.48 -11.14
CA LYS A 28 -5.15 -7.12 -10.72
C LYS A 28 -5.53 -8.25 -11.67
N SER A 29 -5.96 -9.36 -11.10
CA SER A 29 -6.63 -10.46 -11.80
C SER A 29 -8.00 -10.72 -11.19
N THR A 30 -9.02 -10.91 -12.03
CA THR A 30 -10.35 -11.23 -11.55
C THR A 30 -10.50 -12.73 -11.29
N LYS A 31 -10.43 -13.16 -10.02
CA LYS A 31 -10.83 -14.48 -9.48
C LYS A 31 -9.99 -15.71 -9.85
N ASN A 32 -9.08 -15.69 -10.79
CA ASN A 32 -8.43 -16.93 -11.23
C ASN A 32 -6.95 -16.85 -11.56
N GLY A 33 -6.36 -15.65 -11.59
CA GLY A 33 -4.93 -15.48 -11.86
C GLY A 33 -4.48 -15.77 -13.31
N THR A 34 -5.43 -16.01 -14.24
CA THR A 34 -5.06 -16.35 -15.63
C THR A 34 -4.78 -15.13 -16.50
N SER A 35 -5.34 -13.98 -16.17
CA SER A 35 -5.09 -12.71 -16.84
C SER A 35 -4.89 -11.60 -15.82
N TRP A 36 -4.00 -10.67 -16.15
CA TRP A 36 -3.60 -9.59 -15.26
C TRP A 36 -3.62 -8.27 -16.00
N ALA A 37 -4.15 -7.25 -15.36
CA ALA A 37 -4.13 -5.87 -15.83
C ALA A 37 -3.45 -4.96 -14.79
N SER A 38 -2.70 -3.97 -15.26
CA SER A 38 -2.17 -2.95 -14.36
C SER A 38 -3.30 -2.05 -13.86
N VAL A 39 -3.35 -1.87 -12.54
CA VAL A 39 -4.22 -0.92 -11.84
C VAL A 39 -3.38 0.11 -11.08
N LEU A 40 -2.16 0.33 -11.52
CA LEU A 40 -1.27 1.33 -10.94
C LEU A 40 -1.91 2.73 -11.05
N PRO A 41 -1.94 3.52 -9.96
CA PRO A 41 -2.46 4.88 -10.01
C PRO A 41 -1.81 5.73 -11.10
N SER A 42 -2.59 6.49 -11.83
CA SER A 42 -2.06 7.48 -12.76
C SER A 42 -1.19 8.49 -12.00
N GLY A 43 -0.07 8.90 -12.59
CA GLY A 43 0.88 9.81 -11.94
C GLY A 43 1.63 9.21 -10.76
N ALA A 44 1.72 7.88 -10.66
CA ALA A 44 2.44 7.18 -9.57
C ALA A 44 3.92 7.54 -9.47
N GLY A 45 4.51 8.11 -10.54
CA GLY A 45 5.94 8.42 -10.60
C GLY A 45 6.81 7.16 -10.69
N THR A 46 8.11 7.33 -10.45
CA THR A 46 9.04 6.20 -10.41
C THR A 46 9.02 5.58 -9.02
N ILE A 47 8.34 4.45 -8.91
CA ILE A 47 8.23 3.68 -7.68
C ILE A 47 9.03 2.38 -7.76
N ARG A 48 9.30 1.81 -6.61
CA ARG A 48 10.01 0.54 -6.40
C ARG A 48 9.09 -0.48 -5.73
N ARG A 49 9.39 -0.92 -4.51
CA ARG A 49 8.55 -1.84 -3.76
C ARG A 49 7.16 -1.23 -3.53
N VAL A 50 6.14 -2.04 -3.68
CA VAL A 50 4.76 -1.71 -3.32
C VAL A 50 4.26 -2.78 -2.37
N GLU A 51 3.60 -2.37 -1.29
CA GLU A 51 2.89 -3.22 -0.35
C GLU A 51 1.40 -2.93 -0.47
N LEU A 52 0.59 -3.97 -0.43
CA LEU A 52 -0.85 -3.93 -0.62
C LEU A 52 -1.57 -4.41 0.63
N ALA A 53 -2.83 -4.01 0.81
CA ALA A 53 -3.73 -4.63 1.76
C ALA A 53 -5.18 -4.49 1.29
N CYS A 54 -5.85 -5.61 1.04
CA CYS A 54 -7.27 -5.65 0.79
C CYS A 54 -8.05 -5.58 2.11
N ALA A 55 -9.16 -4.84 2.14
CA ALA A 55 -10.03 -4.85 3.31
C ALA A 55 -10.86 -6.15 3.33
N PRO A 56 -10.77 -6.96 4.41
CA PRO A 56 -11.50 -8.23 4.46
C PRO A 56 -13.03 -8.06 4.51
N SER A 57 -13.52 -6.90 4.91
CA SER A 57 -14.96 -6.61 5.02
C SER A 57 -15.55 -5.88 3.81
N ASP A 58 -14.73 -5.47 2.84
CA ASP A 58 -15.20 -4.79 1.61
C ASP A 58 -14.18 -4.95 0.48
N SER A 59 -14.51 -5.78 -0.49
CA SER A 59 -13.66 -6.09 -1.64
C SER A 59 -13.37 -4.91 -2.58
N ASN A 60 -14.09 -3.79 -2.44
CA ASN A 60 -13.81 -2.56 -3.20
C ASN A 60 -12.67 -1.75 -2.58
N ILE A 61 -12.35 -1.99 -1.30
CA ILE A 61 -11.36 -1.20 -0.58
C ILE A 61 -10.00 -1.90 -0.62
N VAL A 62 -9.05 -1.22 -1.26
CA VAL A 62 -7.64 -1.65 -1.34
C VAL A 62 -6.75 -0.49 -0.93
N TYR A 63 -5.80 -0.78 -0.07
CA TYR A 63 -4.74 0.16 0.33
C TYR A 63 -3.43 -0.23 -0.34
N ALA A 64 -2.62 0.77 -0.65
CA ALA A 64 -1.28 0.56 -1.20
C ALA A 64 -0.31 1.61 -0.67
N VAL A 65 0.93 1.18 -0.43
CA VAL A 65 2.04 2.06 -0.09
C VAL A 65 3.23 1.72 -0.98
N ALA A 66 3.87 2.74 -1.53
CA ALA A 66 4.99 2.56 -2.46
C ALA A 66 6.26 3.27 -1.99
N GLY A 67 7.38 2.57 -2.09
CA GLY A 67 8.71 3.15 -1.96
C GLY A 67 9.21 3.79 -3.25
N ASN A 68 10.08 4.78 -3.14
CA ASN A 68 10.75 5.45 -4.26
C ASN A 68 12.21 4.99 -4.43
N THR A 69 12.88 5.56 -5.42
CA THR A 69 14.29 5.27 -5.72
C THR A 69 15.29 5.77 -4.66
N SER A 70 14.84 6.65 -3.76
CA SER A 70 15.64 7.16 -2.64
C SER A 70 15.35 6.42 -1.33
N ASN A 71 14.70 5.25 -1.40
CA ASN A 71 14.36 4.39 -0.26
C ASN A 71 13.38 5.01 0.74
N ASN A 72 12.69 6.07 0.36
CA ASN A 72 11.61 6.71 1.12
C ASN A 72 10.24 6.32 0.57
N ILE A 73 9.18 6.70 1.27
CA ILE A 73 7.82 6.52 0.76
C ILE A 73 7.59 7.52 -0.39
N ALA A 74 7.15 7.01 -1.54
CA ALA A 74 6.68 7.80 -2.66
C ALA A 74 5.26 8.34 -2.41
N TRP A 75 4.38 7.43 -1.98
CA TRP A 75 2.98 7.73 -1.68
C TRP A 75 2.32 6.60 -0.88
N MET A 76 1.22 6.94 -0.23
CA MET A 76 0.22 6.00 0.26
C MET A 76 -1.11 6.34 -0.39
N LYS A 77 -1.87 5.32 -0.81
CA LYS A 77 -3.13 5.50 -1.53
C LYS A 77 -4.17 4.49 -1.10
N LYS A 78 -5.44 4.88 -1.30
CA LYS A 78 -6.62 4.04 -1.10
C LYS A 78 -7.47 4.03 -2.36
N SER A 79 -7.93 2.86 -2.75
CA SER A 79 -9.04 2.67 -3.70
C SER A 79 -10.32 2.31 -2.93
N THR A 80 -11.46 2.74 -3.44
CA THR A 80 -12.81 2.37 -2.98
C THR A 80 -13.64 1.75 -4.11
N ASP A 81 -13.01 1.44 -5.22
CA ASP A 81 -13.61 0.91 -6.44
C ASP A 81 -12.78 -0.24 -7.05
N ALA A 82 -12.25 -1.07 -6.16
CA ALA A 82 -11.48 -2.27 -6.50
C ALA A 82 -10.27 -1.98 -7.43
N GLY A 83 -9.57 -0.87 -7.18
CA GLY A 83 -8.35 -0.50 -7.89
C GLY A 83 -8.58 0.33 -9.17
N SER A 84 -9.83 0.69 -9.50
CA SER A 84 -10.12 1.48 -10.70
C SER A 84 -9.69 2.93 -10.57
N SER A 85 -9.78 3.48 -9.36
CA SER A 85 -9.24 4.81 -9.03
C SER A 85 -8.60 4.84 -7.65
N TRP A 86 -7.75 5.85 -7.39
CA TRP A 86 -6.95 5.93 -6.18
C TRP A 86 -6.91 7.36 -5.63
N SER A 87 -7.16 7.51 -4.33
CA SER A 87 -7.00 8.75 -3.58
C SER A 87 -5.71 8.73 -2.74
N ASN A 88 -5.10 9.89 -2.56
CA ASN A 88 -3.91 10.03 -1.71
C ASN A 88 -4.29 9.94 -0.23
N LEU A 89 -3.39 9.35 0.55
CA LEU A 89 -3.45 9.30 2.00
C LEU A 89 -2.30 10.11 2.62
N SER A 90 -2.40 10.41 3.90
CA SER A 90 -1.28 10.93 4.68
C SER A 90 -0.17 9.89 4.78
N ILE A 91 1.08 10.35 4.79
CA ILE A 91 2.24 9.47 5.02
C ILE A 91 2.69 9.65 6.47
N PRO A 92 2.70 8.59 7.27
CA PRO A 92 3.18 8.65 8.65
C PRO A 92 4.62 9.16 8.73
N ARG A 93 4.90 9.90 9.79
CA ARG A 93 6.23 10.47 10.05
C ARG A 93 6.82 9.88 11.33
N TYR A 94 8.13 9.83 11.37
CA TYR A 94 8.84 9.42 12.57
C TYR A 94 8.54 10.38 13.73
N LEU A 95 8.23 9.84 14.90
CA LEU A 95 7.75 10.62 16.06
C LEU A 95 8.74 11.72 16.49
N ASN A 96 10.02 11.40 16.48
CA ASN A 96 11.06 12.31 16.94
C ASN A 96 11.61 13.24 15.84
N ASP A 97 11.24 13.02 14.59
CA ASP A 97 11.63 13.86 13.46
C ASP A 97 10.58 13.79 12.34
N THR A 98 9.69 14.76 12.32
CA THR A 98 8.60 14.83 11.34
C THR A 98 9.06 15.11 9.90
N THR A 99 10.33 15.32 9.65
CA THR A 99 10.89 15.41 8.29
C THR A 99 11.18 14.02 7.70
N VAL A 100 11.27 12.98 8.56
CA VAL A 100 11.61 11.62 8.19
C VAL A 100 10.34 10.76 8.13
N HIS A 101 10.21 9.94 7.08
CA HIS A 101 9.13 8.96 6.98
C HIS A 101 9.33 7.79 7.97
N PHE A 102 8.24 7.11 8.34
CA PHE A 102 8.23 5.99 9.29
C PHE A 102 9.16 4.82 8.92
N THR A 103 9.55 4.69 7.65
CA THR A 103 10.50 3.68 7.16
C THR A 103 11.95 4.09 7.32
N ARG A 104 12.24 5.35 7.65
CA ARG A 104 13.60 5.90 7.85
C ARG A 104 14.60 5.52 6.74
N GLY A 105 14.15 5.57 5.47
CA GLY A 105 14.99 5.22 4.32
C GLY A 105 15.07 3.72 4.03
N GLN A 106 14.24 2.88 4.63
CA GLN A 106 14.21 1.43 4.43
C GLN A 106 12.95 0.94 3.72
N ALA A 107 12.22 1.81 2.99
CA ALA A 107 11.00 1.44 2.28
C ALA A 107 11.16 0.31 1.24
N TRP A 108 12.39 -0.02 0.88
CA TRP A 108 12.71 -1.15 0.00
C TRP A 108 12.69 -2.50 0.73
N TYR A 109 12.74 -2.50 2.07
CA TYR A 109 12.97 -3.71 2.88
C TYR A 109 11.82 -4.03 3.85
N ASP A 110 11.43 -3.10 4.71
CA ASP A 110 10.62 -3.36 5.89
C ASP A 110 9.15 -2.89 5.79
N LEU A 111 8.69 -2.57 4.59
CA LEU A 111 7.36 -2.05 4.36
C LEU A 111 6.29 -3.11 4.59
N ILE A 112 5.30 -2.82 5.45
CA ILE A 112 4.13 -3.64 5.69
C ILE A 112 2.85 -2.80 5.74
N LEU A 113 1.72 -3.42 5.42
CA LEU A 113 0.41 -2.81 5.48
C LEU A 113 -0.63 -3.86 5.89
N ALA A 114 -1.57 -3.50 6.77
CA ALA A 114 -2.65 -4.41 7.18
C ALA A 114 -3.94 -3.63 7.47
N VAL A 115 -5.07 -4.17 7.02
CA VAL A 115 -6.41 -3.62 7.27
C VAL A 115 -7.12 -4.45 8.34
N HIS A 116 -7.83 -3.77 9.25
CA HIS A 116 -8.62 -4.44 10.29
C HIS A 116 -9.73 -5.31 9.66
N PRO A 117 -9.98 -6.53 10.17
CA PRO A 117 -10.85 -7.51 9.51
C PRO A 117 -12.30 -7.07 9.33
N THR A 118 -12.83 -6.21 10.20
CA THR A 118 -14.25 -5.79 10.17
C THR A 118 -14.47 -4.29 10.02
N ASN A 119 -13.40 -3.49 10.08
CA ASN A 119 -13.50 -2.04 9.91
C ASN A 119 -12.42 -1.52 8.96
N PRO A 120 -12.77 -1.27 7.68
CA PRO A 120 -11.79 -0.88 6.67
C PRO A 120 -11.19 0.52 6.89
N ALA A 121 -11.70 1.31 7.83
CA ALA A 121 -11.09 2.59 8.20
C ALA A 121 -9.88 2.44 9.13
N ILE A 122 -9.69 1.26 9.74
CA ILE A 122 -8.58 0.98 10.62
C ILE A 122 -7.49 0.26 9.82
N VAL A 123 -6.32 0.91 9.72
CA VAL A 123 -5.16 0.38 8.99
C VAL A 123 -3.90 0.55 9.82
N ILE A 124 -3.02 -0.43 9.77
CA ILE A 124 -1.67 -0.37 10.32
C ILE A 124 -0.69 -0.30 9.16
N ALA A 125 0.18 0.68 9.19
CA ALA A 125 1.33 0.82 8.30
C ALA A 125 2.62 0.67 9.12
N GLY A 126 3.52 -0.16 8.67
CA GLY A 126 4.77 -0.46 9.37
C GLY A 126 5.98 -0.39 8.46
N GLY A 127 7.05 -0.05 9.10
CA GLY A 127 8.43 -0.05 8.65
C GLY A 127 9.30 -0.21 9.88
N ILE A 128 10.24 0.70 10.11
CA ILE A 128 10.95 0.78 11.41
C ILE A 128 9.96 1.08 12.55
N ASP A 129 9.02 1.99 12.30
CA ASP A 129 7.98 2.34 13.26
C ASP A 129 6.61 1.80 12.80
N LEU A 130 5.72 1.50 13.75
CA LEU A 130 4.33 1.14 13.49
C LEU A 130 3.41 2.33 13.69
N HIS A 131 2.51 2.53 12.75
CA HIS A 131 1.52 3.59 12.78
C HIS A 131 0.13 3.04 12.51
N LYS A 132 -0.86 3.56 13.20
CA LYS A 132 -2.27 3.19 13.06
C LYS A 132 -3.08 4.39 12.62
N THR A 133 -4.00 4.17 11.71
CA THR A 133 -5.10 5.10 11.41
C THR A 133 -6.43 4.50 11.84
N THR A 134 -7.41 5.34 12.16
CA THR A 134 -8.82 4.96 12.40
C THR A 134 -9.78 5.75 11.51
N ASP A 135 -9.25 6.55 10.61
CA ASP A 135 -9.98 7.47 9.73
C ASP A 135 -9.63 7.27 8.25
N SER A 136 -9.35 6.02 7.87
CA SER A 136 -9.04 5.63 6.49
C SER A 136 -7.74 6.24 5.93
N GLY A 137 -6.78 6.58 6.79
CA GLY A 137 -5.48 7.10 6.37
C GLY A 137 -5.42 8.61 6.22
N ASN A 138 -6.41 9.35 6.74
CA ASN A 138 -6.34 10.82 6.81
C ASN A 138 -5.33 11.26 7.88
N THR A 139 -5.34 10.57 9.02
CA THR A 139 -4.34 10.77 10.09
C THR A 139 -3.76 9.45 10.57
N PHE A 140 -2.51 9.48 11.03
CA PHE A 140 -1.82 8.33 11.61
C PHE A 140 -1.23 8.67 12.97
N TYR A 141 -1.30 7.71 13.86
CA TYR A 141 -0.74 7.77 15.20
C TYR A 141 0.30 6.67 15.37
N THR A 142 1.38 6.95 16.06
CA THR A 142 2.37 5.93 16.44
C THR A 142 1.73 4.94 17.41
N SER A 143 1.92 3.66 17.19
CA SER A 143 1.43 2.56 18.03
C SER A 143 2.48 2.16 19.05
#